data_218fbfd82395c7770e9028cb07424243
#
_entry.id   218fbfd82395c7770e9028cb07424243
#
_cell.length_a   1.000
_cell.length_b   1.000
_cell.length_c   1.000
_cell.angle_alpha   90.00
_cell.angle_beta   90.00
_cell.angle_gamma   90.00
#
_symmetry.space_group_name_H-M   'P 1'
#
loop_
_entity.id
_entity.type
_entity.pdbx_description
1 polymer ?
#
loop_
_entity_poly.entity_id
_entity_poly.type
_entity_poly.pdbx_seq_one_letter_code
_entity_poly.pdbx_strand_id
1 'polypeptide(L)'
;ALEESLLRLELADNSYKNVLNFYDTRFSKNESSKNIYREQFFVMNFLAEQSEVESKNGLPNIQLSESGLFNKSKLNIENQWASHPSQKERIAKLRTLNIVKDQDNLPAKSIFKNFQKTEEQITSKLFSRVQYQKQRNDLNFEEFQSEFEKQYQKDSFDKIFNAYYDNKNPDFTVKESELNNEISFDELFSKEKVEWVYTLIALESDLRTVEAISKKEYAIK
;
A
#
# COMPACT_ATOMS: atom_id res chain seq x y z
N ALA A 1 -17.56 -15.26 0.30
CA ALA A 1 -16.25 -15.76 -0.18
C ALA A 1 -15.74 -15.01 -1.41
N LEU A 2 -16.47 -14.99 -2.55
CA LEU A 2 -15.99 -14.36 -3.78
C LEU A 2 -15.87 -12.81 -3.63
N GLU A 3 -16.85 -12.17 -3.00
CA GLU A 3 -16.82 -10.74 -2.70
C GLU A 3 -15.62 -10.39 -1.82
N GLU A 4 -15.39 -11.12 -0.74
CA GLU A 4 -14.22 -10.93 0.14
C GLU A 4 -12.89 -11.12 -0.60
N SER A 5 -12.85 -12.07 -1.54
CA SER A 5 -11.67 -12.29 -2.37
C SER A 5 -11.41 -11.11 -3.32
N LEU A 6 -12.45 -10.53 -3.90
CA LEU A 6 -12.33 -9.33 -4.74
C LEU A 6 -11.85 -8.11 -3.96
N LEU A 7 -12.36 -7.91 -2.73
CA LEU A 7 -11.93 -6.81 -1.86
C LEU A 7 -10.45 -6.92 -1.48
N ARG A 8 -9.96 -8.15 -1.24
CA ARG A 8 -8.55 -8.38 -0.93
C ARG A 8 -7.60 -8.27 -2.13
N LEU A 9 -8.12 -8.27 -3.36
CA LEU A 9 -7.28 -8.31 -4.55
C LEU A 9 -6.34 -7.11 -4.66
N GLU A 10 -6.81 -5.92 -4.31
CA GLU A 10 -6.00 -4.69 -4.33
C GLU A 10 -4.87 -4.74 -3.32
N LEU A 11 -5.16 -5.17 -2.09
CA LEU A 11 -4.13 -5.36 -1.07
C LEU A 11 -3.12 -6.43 -1.46
N ALA A 12 -3.59 -7.54 -2.05
CA ALA A 12 -2.72 -8.61 -2.52
C ALA A 12 -1.78 -8.13 -3.65
N ASP A 13 -2.29 -7.35 -4.61
CA ASP A 13 -1.49 -6.75 -5.68
C ASP A 13 -0.46 -5.75 -5.14
N ASN A 14 -0.89 -4.88 -4.22
CA ASN A 14 0.00 -3.93 -3.56
C ASN A 14 1.10 -4.67 -2.77
N SER A 15 0.74 -5.71 -2.03
CA SER A 15 1.69 -6.52 -1.28
C SER A 15 2.72 -7.19 -2.19
N TYR A 16 2.28 -7.73 -3.32
CA TYR A 16 3.17 -8.31 -4.32
C TYR A 16 4.16 -7.27 -4.87
N LYS A 17 3.67 -6.08 -5.22
CA LYS A 17 4.51 -4.97 -5.68
C LYS A 17 5.52 -4.53 -4.62
N ASN A 18 5.13 -4.48 -3.34
CA ASN A 18 6.05 -4.12 -2.26
C ASN A 18 7.17 -5.15 -2.11
N VAL A 19 6.87 -6.45 -2.23
CA VAL A 19 7.92 -7.49 -2.21
C VAL A 19 8.84 -7.37 -3.42
N LEU A 20 8.32 -7.12 -4.62
CA LEU A 20 9.16 -6.91 -5.80
C LEU A 20 10.07 -5.68 -5.64
N ASN A 21 9.53 -4.57 -5.19
CA ASN A 21 10.29 -3.34 -4.94
C ASN A 21 11.37 -3.54 -3.87
N PHE A 22 11.09 -4.31 -2.83
CA PHE A 22 12.08 -4.67 -1.82
C PHE A 22 13.29 -5.37 -2.46
N TYR A 23 13.07 -6.36 -3.33
CA TYR A 23 14.16 -7.06 -4.00
C TYR A 23 14.83 -6.23 -5.09
N ASP A 24 14.11 -5.35 -5.78
CA ASP A 24 14.70 -4.45 -6.79
C ASP A 24 15.83 -3.60 -6.18
N THR A 25 15.64 -3.08 -4.98
CA THR A 25 16.68 -2.34 -4.24
C THR A 25 17.85 -3.21 -3.77
N ARG A 26 17.72 -4.55 -3.79
CA ARG A 26 18.66 -5.52 -3.24
C ARG A 26 19.41 -6.37 -4.27
N PHE A 27 19.07 -6.22 -5.55
CA PHE A 27 19.79 -6.93 -6.62
C PHE A 27 21.28 -6.60 -6.64
N SER A 28 21.66 -5.37 -6.31
CA SER A 28 23.07 -4.97 -6.16
C SER A 28 23.81 -5.72 -5.06
N LYS A 29 23.09 -6.23 -4.05
CA LYS A 29 23.62 -7.08 -2.97
C LYS A 29 23.59 -8.57 -3.33
N ASN A 30 23.09 -8.94 -4.51
CA ASN A 30 22.87 -10.30 -4.97
C ASN A 30 21.84 -11.08 -4.12
N GLU A 31 20.92 -10.37 -3.47
CA GLU A 31 19.85 -10.95 -2.67
C GLU A 31 18.62 -11.27 -3.53
N SER A 32 17.95 -12.36 -3.21
CA SER A 32 16.70 -12.77 -3.85
C SER A 32 15.78 -13.52 -2.89
N SER A 33 14.58 -13.85 -3.34
CA SER A 33 13.59 -14.61 -2.58
C SER A 33 13.70 -16.11 -2.83
N LYS A 34 13.50 -16.89 -1.80
CA LYS A 34 13.23 -18.32 -1.90
C LYS A 34 11.77 -18.61 -2.21
N ASN A 35 10.84 -17.83 -1.66
CA ASN A 35 9.39 -17.96 -1.87
C ASN A 35 8.68 -16.62 -1.75
N ILE A 36 8.57 -15.90 -2.87
CA ILE A 36 7.94 -14.57 -2.96
C ILE A 36 6.46 -14.57 -2.53
N TYR A 37 5.76 -15.69 -2.66
CA TYR A 37 4.34 -15.78 -2.31
C TYR A 37 4.14 -15.87 -0.80
N ARG A 38 5.03 -16.56 -0.08
CA ARG A 38 5.05 -16.56 1.38
C ARG A 38 5.35 -15.17 1.92
N GLU A 39 6.27 -14.48 1.29
CA GLU A 39 6.63 -13.10 1.62
C GLU A 39 5.49 -12.13 1.31
N GLN A 40 4.83 -12.26 0.16
CA GLN A 40 3.63 -11.51 -0.19
C GLN A 40 2.52 -11.69 0.84
N PHE A 41 2.30 -12.90 1.30
CA PHE A 41 1.28 -13.19 2.31
C PHE A 41 1.60 -12.48 3.65
N PHE A 42 2.87 -12.49 4.05
CA PHE A 42 3.32 -11.73 5.21
C PHE A 42 3.09 -10.23 5.02
N VAL A 43 3.55 -9.65 3.91
CA VAL A 43 3.40 -8.22 3.62
C VAL A 43 1.93 -7.82 3.55
N MET A 44 1.05 -8.68 3.02
CA MET A 44 -0.38 -8.44 2.98
C MET A 44 -0.97 -8.28 4.39
N ASN A 45 -0.63 -9.17 5.31
CA ASN A 45 -1.11 -9.09 6.70
C ASN A 45 -0.45 -7.92 7.43
N PHE A 46 0.82 -7.68 7.23
CA PHE A 46 1.55 -6.55 7.81
C PHE A 46 0.94 -5.21 7.39
N LEU A 47 0.68 -4.99 6.11
CA LEU A 47 0.07 -3.75 5.62
C LEU A 47 -1.37 -3.57 6.13
N ALA A 48 -2.13 -4.67 6.25
CA ALA A 48 -3.46 -4.63 6.84
C ALA A 48 -3.43 -4.20 8.31
N GLU A 49 -2.48 -4.75 9.09
CA GLU A 49 -2.27 -4.37 10.49
C GLU A 49 -1.83 -2.91 10.63
N GLN A 50 -0.91 -2.44 9.79
CA GLN A 50 -0.50 -1.03 9.77
C GLN A 50 -1.66 -0.08 9.44
N SER A 51 -2.66 -0.55 8.70
CA SER A 51 -3.87 0.19 8.32
C SER A 51 -5.07 -0.09 9.22
N GLU A 52 -4.86 -0.78 10.36
CA GLU A 52 -5.89 -1.11 11.35
C GLU A 52 -7.06 -1.95 10.78
N VAL A 53 -6.81 -2.69 9.69
CA VAL A 53 -7.78 -3.61 9.10
C VAL A 53 -7.84 -4.90 9.91
N GLU A 54 -9.05 -5.29 10.31
CA GLU A 54 -9.27 -6.51 11.06
C GLU A 54 -8.91 -7.77 10.26
N SER A 55 -8.42 -8.79 10.95
CA SER A 55 -8.16 -10.11 10.36
C SER A 55 -9.26 -11.10 10.71
N LYS A 56 -9.70 -11.87 9.72
CA LYS A 56 -10.64 -12.96 9.86
C LYS A 56 -10.06 -14.24 9.26
N ASN A 57 -9.94 -15.29 10.05
CA ASN A 57 -9.36 -16.57 9.62
C ASN A 57 -7.94 -16.43 9.03
N GLY A 58 -7.12 -15.55 9.58
CA GLY A 58 -5.74 -15.31 9.13
C GLY A 58 -5.63 -14.51 7.82
N LEU A 59 -6.71 -13.91 7.36
CA LEU A 59 -6.76 -13.06 6.18
C LEU A 59 -7.36 -11.69 6.53
N PRO A 60 -6.89 -10.59 5.93
CA PRO A 60 -7.49 -9.27 6.08
C PRO A 60 -8.96 -9.27 5.67
N ASN A 61 -9.81 -8.71 6.52
CA ASN A 61 -11.25 -8.60 6.30
C ASN A 61 -11.62 -7.20 5.82
N ILE A 62 -11.32 -6.92 4.56
CA ILE A 62 -11.51 -5.59 3.96
C ILE A 62 -13.00 -5.35 3.70
N GLN A 63 -13.50 -4.21 4.17
CA GLN A 63 -14.85 -3.75 3.90
C GLN A 63 -14.90 -2.93 2.60
N LEU A 64 -16.08 -2.82 1.99
CA LEU A 64 -16.26 -2.04 0.76
C LEU A 64 -15.95 -0.55 0.96
N SER A 65 -16.17 -0.02 2.17
CA SER A 65 -15.81 1.35 2.56
C SER A 65 -14.30 1.59 2.61
N GLU A 66 -13.52 0.52 2.76
CA GLU A 66 -12.06 0.54 2.82
C GLU A 66 -11.43 0.24 1.45
N SER A 67 -12.25 -0.01 0.43
CA SER A 67 -11.76 -0.23 -0.93
C SER A 67 -11.08 1.06 -1.43
N GLY A 68 -9.86 0.93 -1.92
CA GLY A 68 -9.01 2.06 -2.29
C GLY A 68 -8.03 2.53 -1.22
N LEU A 69 -8.12 2.03 0.03
CA LEU A 69 -7.18 2.37 1.11
C LEU A 69 -5.72 2.04 0.72
N PHE A 70 -5.53 0.94 -0.01
CA PHE A 70 -4.22 0.45 -0.43
C PHE A 70 -3.81 0.93 -1.83
N ASN A 71 -4.64 1.72 -2.48
CA ASN A 71 -4.32 2.30 -3.77
C ASN A 71 -3.54 3.60 -3.56
N LYS A 72 -2.25 3.59 -3.91
CA LYS A 72 -1.38 4.78 -3.79
C LYS A 72 -1.83 5.94 -4.69
N SER A 73 -2.50 5.67 -5.80
CA SER A 73 -3.14 6.72 -6.60
C SER A 73 -4.52 7.02 -6.02
N LYS A 74 -4.60 7.92 -5.05
CA LYS A 74 -5.86 8.42 -4.47
C LYS A 74 -6.78 9.13 -5.49
N LEU A 75 -6.33 9.31 -6.72
CA LEU A 75 -7.14 9.75 -7.84
C LEU A 75 -7.90 8.53 -8.38
N ASN A 76 -9.08 8.33 -7.84
CA ASN A 76 -10.07 7.44 -8.43
C ASN A 76 -10.64 8.14 -9.68
N ILE A 77 -9.80 8.34 -10.68
CA ILE A 77 -10.28 8.69 -12.01
C ILE A 77 -10.97 7.41 -12.47
N GLU A 78 -12.31 7.44 -12.53
CA GLU A 78 -13.05 6.44 -13.27
C GLU A 78 -12.42 6.40 -14.66
N ASN A 79 -11.57 5.41 -14.86
CA ASN A 79 -10.89 5.26 -16.13
C ASN A 79 -11.95 4.81 -17.14
N GLN A 80 -12.57 5.76 -17.86
CA GLN A 80 -13.55 5.49 -18.91
C GLN A 80 -13.03 4.52 -19.97
N TRP A 81 -11.73 4.30 -20.00
CA TRP A 81 -11.01 3.39 -20.90
C TRP A 81 -10.57 2.10 -20.21
N ALA A 82 -10.96 1.88 -18.95
CA ALA A 82 -10.64 0.63 -18.27
C ALA A 82 -11.35 -0.53 -18.99
N SER A 83 -10.57 -1.50 -19.44
CA SER A 83 -11.06 -2.72 -20.05
C SER A 83 -11.85 -3.62 -19.08
N HIS A 84 -11.85 -3.30 -17.79
CA HIS A 84 -12.49 -4.05 -16.74
C HIS A 84 -13.32 -3.15 -15.83
N PRO A 85 -14.50 -3.59 -15.39
CA PRO A 85 -15.33 -2.85 -14.44
C PRO A 85 -14.60 -2.72 -13.08
N SER A 86 -14.90 -1.64 -12.36
CA SER A 86 -14.37 -1.39 -11.02
C SER A 86 -14.73 -2.53 -10.05
N GLN A 87 -13.98 -2.67 -8.95
CA GLN A 87 -14.30 -3.66 -7.91
C GLN A 87 -15.73 -3.46 -7.37
N LYS A 88 -16.13 -2.20 -7.16
CA LYS A 88 -17.46 -1.84 -6.69
C LYS A 88 -18.56 -2.33 -7.64
N GLU A 89 -18.40 -2.12 -8.93
CA GLU A 89 -19.34 -2.60 -9.95
C GLU A 89 -19.39 -4.12 -10.02
N ARG A 90 -18.23 -4.79 -9.93
CA ARG A 90 -18.15 -6.26 -9.90
C ARG A 90 -18.86 -6.85 -8.70
N ILE A 91 -18.69 -6.24 -7.50
CA ILE A 91 -19.37 -6.66 -6.28
C ILE A 91 -20.87 -6.39 -6.39
N ALA A 92 -21.27 -5.22 -6.87
CA ALA A 92 -22.68 -4.90 -7.09
C ALA A 92 -23.34 -5.95 -8.03
N LYS A 93 -22.67 -6.30 -9.12
CA LYS A 93 -23.14 -7.31 -10.05
C LYS A 93 -23.22 -8.70 -9.42
N LEU A 94 -22.25 -9.08 -8.58
CA LEU A 94 -22.31 -10.36 -7.84
C LEU A 94 -23.52 -10.42 -6.91
N ARG A 95 -23.81 -9.33 -6.20
CA ARG A 95 -24.94 -9.23 -5.29
C ARG A 95 -26.30 -9.36 -6.03
N THR A 96 -26.41 -8.83 -7.26
CA THR A 96 -27.62 -8.97 -8.06
C THR A 96 -27.90 -10.40 -8.51
N LEU A 97 -26.88 -11.25 -8.62
CA LEU A 97 -27.05 -12.65 -9.01
C LEU A 97 -27.77 -13.49 -7.94
N ASN A 98 -27.74 -13.04 -6.68
CA ASN A 98 -28.35 -13.69 -5.51
C ASN A 98 -28.11 -15.23 -5.45
N ILE A 99 -26.92 -15.67 -5.86
CA ILE A 99 -26.55 -17.09 -5.87
C ILE A 99 -26.00 -17.43 -4.49
N VAL A 100 -26.78 -18.19 -3.73
CA VAL A 100 -26.34 -18.78 -2.46
C VAL A 100 -25.95 -20.22 -2.73
N LYS A 101 -24.69 -20.58 -2.49
CA LYS A 101 -24.20 -21.97 -2.51
C LYS A 101 -23.58 -22.28 -1.16
N ASP A 102 -23.64 -23.56 -0.78
CA ASP A 102 -22.88 -24.05 0.36
C ASP A 102 -21.40 -23.71 0.18
N GLN A 103 -20.80 -23.16 1.23
CA GLN A 103 -19.38 -22.79 1.19
C GLN A 103 -18.53 -24.06 1.25
N ASP A 104 -17.73 -24.28 0.23
CA ASP A 104 -16.61 -25.19 0.32
C ASP A 104 -15.48 -24.49 1.10
N ASN A 105 -15.20 -25.02 2.29
CA ASN A 105 -14.17 -24.48 3.18
C ASN A 105 -12.76 -25.00 2.87
N LEU A 106 -12.61 -25.80 1.80
CA LEU A 106 -11.29 -26.25 1.39
C LEU A 106 -10.45 -25.07 0.89
N PRO A 107 -9.24 -24.91 1.39
CA PRO A 107 -8.34 -23.87 0.89
C PRO A 107 -8.04 -24.09 -0.60
N ALA A 108 -8.04 -23.04 -1.41
CA ALA A 108 -7.73 -23.13 -2.84
C ALA A 108 -6.37 -23.83 -3.13
N LYS A 109 -5.41 -23.70 -2.20
CA LYS A 109 -4.11 -24.41 -2.30
C LYS A 109 -4.22 -25.93 -2.26
N SER A 110 -5.35 -26.51 -1.80
CA SER A 110 -5.55 -27.95 -1.74
C SER A 110 -5.67 -28.62 -3.13
N ILE A 111 -5.92 -27.83 -4.19
CA ILE A 111 -5.91 -28.33 -5.58
C ILE A 111 -4.50 -28.69 -6.08
N PHE A 112 -3.46 -28.21 -5.41
CA PHE A 112 -2.08 -28.48 -5.78
C PHE A 112 -1.53 -29.69 -4.98
N LYS A 113 -0.81 -30.58 -5.63
CA LYS A 113 -0.16 -31.71 -4.94
C LYS A 113 0.91 -31.27 -3.96
N ASN A 114 1.67 -30.21 -4.30
CA ASN A 114 2.66 -29.60 -3.45
C ASN A 114 2.71 -28.10 -3.74
N PHE A 115 1.88 -27.35 -3.03
CA PHE A 115 1.72 -25.92 -3.23
C PHE A 115 3.03 -25.15 -3.00
N GLN A 116 3.71 -25.42 -1.88
CA GLN A 116 4.98 -24.75 -1.54
C GLN A 116 6.04 -24.96 -2.61
N LYS A 117 6.21 -26.18 -3.11
CA LYS A 117 7.18 -26.47 -4.18
C LYS A 117 6.85 -25.69 -5.45
N THR A 118 5.57 -25.55 -5.76
CA THR A 118 5.11 -24.79 -6.93
C THR A 118 5.46 -23.30 -6.75
N GLU A 119 5.22 -22.71 -5.59
CA GLU A 119 5.58 -21.33 -5.27
C GLU A 119 7.09 -21.09 -5.41
N GLU A 120 7.91 -21.97 -4.85
CA GLU A 120 9.38 -21.90 -4.92
C GLU A 120 9.88 -22.02 -6.37
N GLN A 121 9.28 -22.91 -7.19
CA GLN A 121 9.63 -23.06 -8.61
C GLN A 121 9.29 -21.79 -9.42
N ILE A 122 8.13 -21.21 -9.20
CA ILE A 122 7.73 -19.97 -9.89
C ILE A 122 8.62 -18.83 -9.45
N THR A 123 8.93 -18.73 -8.14
CA THR A 123 9.85 -17.74 -7.59
C THR A 123 11.23 -17.86 -8.23
N SER A 124 11.78 -19.06 -8.27
CA SER A 124 13.07 -19.31 -8.91
C SER A 124 13.09 -18.92 -10.38
N LYS A 125 12.01 -19.23 -11.12
CA LYS A 125 11.87 -18.82 -12.53
C LYS A 125 11.78 -17.30 -12.70
N LEU A 126 11.10 -16.59 -11.77
CA LEU A 126 11.02 -15.14 -11.79
C LEU A 126 12.42 -14.52 -11.64
N PHE A 127 13.14 -14.91 -10.61
CA PHE A 127 14.47 -14.38 -10.29
C PHE A 127 15.60 -14.90 -11.22
N SER A 128 15.37 -15.95 -12.00
CA SER A 128 16.33 -16.40 -13.02
C SER A 128 16.56 -15.39 -14.16
N ARG A 129 15.67 -14.41 -14.30
CA ARG A 129 15.78 -13.33 -15.29
C ARG A 129 16.66 -12.16 -14.82
N VAL A 130 16.99 -12.13 -13.53
CA VAL A 130 17.84 -11.09 -12.93
C VAL A 130 19.31 -11.46 -13.12
N GLN A 131 20.12 -10.50 -13.55
CA GLN A 131 21.56 -10.66 -13.67
C GLN A 131 22.21 -10.27 -12.34
N TYR A 132 22.75 -11.27 -11.63
CA TYR A 132 23.49 -11.07 -10.40
C TYR A 132 24.98 -10.92 -10.69
N GLN A 133 25.64 -9.99 -9.98
CA GLN A 133 27.09 -9.77 -10.15
C GLN A 133 27.94 -10.85 -9.48
N LYS A 134 27.38 -11.48 -8.45
CA LYS A 134 28.01 -12.56 -7.67
C LYS A 134 27.01 -13.71 -7.48
N GLN A 135 27.41 -14.73 -6.74
CA GLN A 135 26.52 -15.82 -6.37
C GLN A 135 25.26 -15.26 -5.68
N ARG A 136 24.11 -15.67 -6.17
CA ARG A 136 22.79 -15.32 -5.61
C ARG A 136 22.66 -15.84 -4.19
N ASN A 137 22.18 -14.99 -3.30
CA ASN A 137 21.84 -15.31 -1.92
C ASN A 137 20.33 -15.22 -1.74
N ASP A 138 19.66 -16.37 -1.52
CA ASP A 138 18.22 -16.38 -1.26
C ASP A 138 17.99 -16.13 0.23
N LEU A 139 17.37 -15.00 0.58
CA LEU A 139 17.02 -14.68 1.96
C LEU A 139 16.08 -15.75 2.53
N ASN A 140 16.29 -16.13 3.78
CA ASN A 140 15.31 -16.91 4.49
C ASN A 140 14.14 -16.02 4.91
N PHE A 141 13.03 -16.63 5.34
CA PHE A 141 11.81 -15.90 5.62
C PHE A 141 11.95 -14.92 6.79
N GLU A 142 12.67 -15.30 7.82
CA GLU A 142 12.90 -14.50 9.02
C GLU A 142 13.81 -13.29 8.72
N GLU A 143 14.82 -13.48 7.88
CA GLU A 143 15.66 -12.38 7.38
C GLU A 143 14.84 -11.40 6.56
N PHE A 144 14.00 -11.91 5.64
CA PHE A 144 13.12 -11.07 4.85
C PHE A 144 12.19 -10.24 5.75
N GLN A 145 11.51 -10.86 6.73
CA GLN A 145 10.60 -10.15 7.63
C GLN A 145 11.32 -9.00 8.35
N SER A 146 12.45 -9.31 9.01
CA SER A 146 13.20 -8.31 9.76
C SER A 146 13.67 -7.14 8.89
N GLU A 147 14.17 -7.42 7.69
CA GLU A 147 14.68 -6.41 6.79
C GLU A 147 13.55 -5.59 6.12
N PHE A 148 12.43 -6.23 5.83
CA PHE A 148 11.24 -5.55 5.29
C PHE A 148 10.66 -4.58 6.31
N GLU A 149 10.48 -5.02 7.55
CA GLU A 149 9.96 -4.16 8.63
C GLU A 149 10.87 -2.96 8.89
N LYS A 150 12.20 -3.16 8.94
CA LYS A 150 13.16 -2.06 9.09
C LYS A 150 13.09 -1.07 7.93
N GLN A 151 13.00 -1.58 6.70
CA GLN A 151 12.88 -0.72 5.52
C GLN A 151 11.56 0.04 5.55
N TYR A 152 10.46 -0.63 5.87
CA TYR A 152 9.15 0.00 5.99
C TYR A 152 9.14 1.13 7.02
N GLN A 153 9.71 0.88 8.21
CA GLN A 153 9.82 1.91 9.27
C GLN A 153 10.68 3.10 8.83
N LYS A 154 11.75 2.84 8.08
CA LYS A 154 12.61 3.91 7.55
C LYS A 154 11.93 4.76 6.49
N ASP A 155 11.12 4.13 5.64
CA ASP A 155 10.50 4.75 4.47
C ASP A 155 9.09 5.28 4.76
N SER A 156 8.52 4.95 5.94
CA SER A 156 7.22 5.43 6.39
C SER A 156 7.38 6.67 7.29
N PHE A 157 6.40 7.56 7.20
CA PHE A 157 6.27 8.64 8.16
C PHE A 157 5.58 8.15 9.44
N ASP A 158 5.91 8.80 10.57
CA ASP A 158 5.28 8.49 11.85
C ASP A 158 3.75 8.65 11.77
N LYS A 159 3.03 7.74 12.41
CA LYS A 159 1.54 7.72 12.45
C LYS A 159 0.94 9.02 13.02
N ILE A 160 1.71 9.77 13.82
CA ILE A 160 1.30 11.09 14.36
C ILE A 160 0.91 12.07 13.24
N PHE A 161 1.48 11.91 12.04
CA PHE A 161 1.16 12.75 10.88
C PHE A 161 -0.10 12.31 10.13
N ASN A 162 -0.79 11.25 10.59
CA ASN A 162 -2.05 10.77 10.04
C ASN A 162 -2.06 10.70 8.50
N ALA A 163 -1.03 10.06 7.94
CA ALA A 163 -0.82 9.92 6.49
C ALA A 163 -0.69 11.25 5.71
N TYR A 164 -0.53 12.39 6.38
CA TYR A 164 -0.45 13.70 5.73
C TYR A 164 0.69 13.78 4.71
N TYR A 165 1.83 13.17 5.03
CA TYR A 165 3.01 13.17 4.15
C TYR A 165 3.04 11.99 3.18
N ASP A 166 2.10 11.05 3.28
CA ASP A 166 2.05 9.93 2.36
C ASP A 166 1.88 10.43 0.92
N ASN A 167 2.70 9.90 0.03
CA ASN A 167 2.73 10.26 -1.40
C ASN A 167 3.03 11.75 -1.69
N LYS A 168 3.58 12.50 -0.73
CA LYS A 168 4.13 13.83 -0.97
C LYS A 168 5.64 13.70 -1.19
N ASN A 169 6.14 14.34 -2.23
CA ASN A 169 7.56 14.54 -2.41
C ASN A 169 7.93 15.84 -1.69
N PRO A 170 8.59 15.78 -0.52
CA PRO A 170 9.04 17.00 0.13
C PRO A 170 10.04 17.72 -0.78
N ASP A 171 9.89 19.03 -0.89
CA ASP A 171 10.87 19.85 -1.58
C ASP A 171 12.08 20.00 -0.64
N PHE A 172 13.20 19.39 -1.02
CA PHE A 172 14.45 19.46 -0.27
C PHE A 172 15.28 20.71 -0.63
N THR A 173 14.81 21.55 -1.54
CA THR A 173 15.47 22.83 -1.87
C THR A 173 15.09 23.89 -0.85
N VAL A 174 15.46 23.65 0.41
CA VAL A 174 15.31 24.65 1.48
C VAL A 174 16.45 25.65 1.32
N LYS A 175 16.13 26.92 1.13
CA LYS A 175 17.14 27.97 1.09
C LYS A 175 17.68 28.20 2.50
N GLU A 176 19.00 28.33 2.63
CA GLU A 176 19.67 28.54 3.92
C GLU A 176 19.10 29.75 4.70
N SER A 177 18.59 30.76 3.98
CA SER A 177 17.89 31.93 4.55
C SER A 177 16.52 31.58 5.19
N GLU A 178 15.93 30.44 4.83
CA GLU A 178 14.63 29.98 5.37
C GLU A 178 14.82 29.15 6.65
N LEU A 179 16.04 28.62 6.87
CA LEU A 179 16.40 27.83 8.04
C LEU A 179 16.69 28.69 9.28
N ASN A 180 16.95 30.00 9.10
CA ASN A 180 17.35 30.89 10.17
C ASN A 180 16.18 31.55 10.91
N ASN A 181 14.96 31.21 10.65
CA ASN A 181 13.83 31.63 11.46
C ASN A 181 13.71 30.69 12.66
N GLU A 182 14.34 31.01 13.76
CA GLU A 182 14.07 30.38 15.05
C GLU A 182 12.65 30.75 15.51
N ILE A 183 11.67 30.05 14.94
CA ILE A 183 10.29 30.09 15.43
C ILE A 183 10.23 29.19 16.65
N SER A 184 9.93 29.80 17.81
CA SER A 184 9.78 29.02 19.03
C SER A 184 8.63 28.02 18.92
N PHE A 185 8.72 26.89 19.61
CA PHE A 185 7.64 25.89 19.63
C PHE A 185 6.31 26.53 20.11
N ASP A 186 6.35 27.40 21.11
CA ASP A 186 5.18 28.09 21.65
C ASP A 186 4.57 29.08 20.64
N GLU A 187 5.37 29.61 19.73
CA GLU A 187 4.89 30.49 18.66
C GLU A 187 4.25 29.70 17.52
N LEU A 188 4.79 28.51 17.20
CA LEU A 188 4.20 27.60 16.22
C LEU A 188 2.86 27.05 16.70
N PHE A 189 2.75 26.69 17.96
CA PHE A 189 1.60 26.05 18.59
C PHE A 189 0.90 26.96 19.61
N SER A 190 0.87 28.26 19.36
CA SER A 190 0.12 29.18 20.22
C SER A 190 -1.35 28.73 20.28
N LYS A 191 -1.97 28.93 21.45
CA LYS A 191 -3.37 28.57 21.68
C LYS A 191 -4.29 29.15 20.61
N GLU A 192 -4.04 30.37 20.19
CA GLU A 192 -4.81 31.06 19.14
C GLU A 192 -4.65 30.39 17.78
N LYS A 193 -3.46 29.96 17.39
CA LYS A 193 -3.23 29.24 16.12
C LYS A 193 -3.91 27.87 16.13
N VAL A 194 -3.85 27.15 17.26
CA VAL A 194 -4.50 25.85 17.41
C VAL A 194 -6.03 26.01 17.36
N GLU A 195 -6.59 26.98 18.06
CA GLU A 195 -8.02 27.27 18.01
C GLU A 195 -8.47 27.69 16.62
N TRP A 196 -7.64 28.46 15.90
CA TRP A 196 -7.97 28.89 14.54
C TRP A 196 -8.08 27.72 13.56
N VAL A 197 -7.22 26.72 13.65
CA VAL A 197 -7.24 25.52 12.78
C VAL A 197 -8.57 24.75 12.84
N TYR A 198 -9.27 24.81 13.97
CA TYR A 198 -10.58 24.19 14.15
C TYR A 198 -11.77 25.07 13.74
N THR A 199 -11.53 26.21 13.15
CA THR A 199 -12.60 27.10 12.70
C THR A 199 -13.12 26.71 11.30
N LEU A 200 -14.40 26.98 11.03
CA LEU A 200 -14.96 26.82 9.69
C LEU A 200 -14.24 27.69 8.65
N ILE A 201 -13.75 28.87 9.06
CA ILE A 201 -13.00 29.78 8.18
C ILE A 201 -11.69 29.15 7.72
N ALA A 202 -10.99 28.46 8.62
CA ALA A 202 -9.76 27.75 8.27
C ALA A 202 -10.05 26.61 7.29
N LEU A 203 -11.09 25.81 7.55
CA LEU A 203 -11.52 24.73 6.67
C LEU A 203 -11.89 25.24 5.26
N GLU A 204 -12.63 26.35 5.16
CA GLU A 204 -12.96 26.97 3.87
C GLU A 204 -11.70 27.49 3.15
N SER A 205 -10.73 28.04 3.88
CA SER A 205 -9.45 28.45 3.33
C SER A 205 -8.67 27.29 2.75
N ASP A 206 -8.60 26.17 3.48
CA ASP A 206 -7.93 24.96 3.05
C ASP A 206 -8.60 24.35 1.82
N LEU A 207 -9.93 24.29 1.78
CA LEU A 207 -10.68 23.83 0.62
C LEU A 207 -10.39 24.69 -0.62
N ARG A 208 -10.37 26.01 -0.51
CA ARG A 208 -10.00 26.91 -1.62
C ARG A 208 -8.57 26.69 -2.10
N THR A 209 -7.65 26.42 -1.18
CA THR A 209 -6.25 26.11 -1.50
C THR A 209 -6.15 24.79 -2.26
N VAL A 210 -6.84 23.75 -1.82
CA VAL A 210 -6.90 22.46 -2.52
C VAL A 210 -7.50 22.60 -3.91
N GLU A 211 -8.59 23.34 -4.06
CA GLU A 211 -9.19 23.62 -5.37
C GLU A 211 -8.25 24.38 -6.31
N ALA A 212 -7.49 25.36 -5.78
CA ALA A 212 -6.54 26.13 -6.56
C ALA A 212 -5.36 25.27 -7.04
N ILE A 213 -4.86 24.36 -6.19
CA ILE A 213 -3.81 23.39 -6.54
C ILE A 213 -4.33 22.44 -7.61
N SER A 214 -5.51 21.87 -7.42
CA SER A 214 -6.15 20.96 -8.36
C SER A 214 -6.30 21.58 -9.76
N LYS A 215 -6.76 22.84 -9.82
CA LYS A 215 -6.88 23.60 -11.08
C LYS A 215 -5.52 23.81 -11.77
N LYS A 216 -4.43 24.03 -11.00
CA LYS A 216 -3.08 24.16 -11.55
C LYS A 216 -2.56 22.84 -12.11
N GLU A 217 -2.81 21.72 -11.45
CA GLU A 217 -2.44 20.39 -11.96
C GLU A 217 -3.14 20.07 -13.30
N TYR A 218 -4.41 20.45 -13.46
CA TYR A 218 -5.12 20.28 -14.72
C TYR A 218 -4.59 21.19 -15.86
N ALA A 219 -3.98 22.32 -15.53
CA ALA A 219 -3.44 23.25 -16.53
C ALA A 219 -2.04 22.84 -17.03
N ILE A 220 -1.36 21.90 -16.38
CA ILE A 220 -0.02 21.41 -16.74
C ILE A 220 -0.09 20.14 -17.60
N LYS A 221 -1.26 19.52 -17.72
CA LYS A 221 -1.53 18.38 -18.61
C LYS A 221 -2.10 18.86 -19.94
#